data_d8bea1ef918c0476682109696589bfc7
#
_entry.id   d8bea1ef918c0476682109696589bfc7
#
_cell.length_a   1.000
_cell.length_b   1.000
_cell.length_c   1.000
_cell.angle_alpha   90.00
_cell.angle_beta   90.00
_cell.angle_gamma   90.00
#
_symmetry.space_group_name_H-M   'P 1'
#
loop_
_entity.id
_entity.type
_entity.pdbx_description
1 polymer ?
#
loop_
_entity_poly.entity_id
_entity_poly.type
_entity_poly.pdbx_seq_one_letter_code
_entity_poly.pdbx_strand_id
1 'polypeptide(L)'
;TGFGADGVLGIAVATEPGTVARLRVFNPDGSEAELSGNGAREAILYLHRRGWTDATRFSIQTVAGEIRPEITSPTTCTVDMGRARTASDHFPGGEPDGRGTLESGGREWRFQHVTIGNPQCAIHVPELEDLHELDLSLYGPEIESSPLFPHRTNVSWWTELEPGWIRARIYERGVGETMSSGTGASGAAVASVLRGGDSPVRVALDGGELEVEVGEDL
;
A
#
# COMPACT_ATOMS: atom_id res chain seq x y z
N THR A 1 -20.09 15.09 5.44
CA THR A 1 -21.39 14.89 4.78
C THR A 1 -21.18 14.33 3.38
N GLY A 2 -21.33 13.06 3.19
CA GLY A 2 -21.20 12.32 1.95
C GLY A 2 -21.69 10.91 2.14
N PHE A 3 -21.30 9.99 1.27
CA PHE A 3 -21.70 8.58 1.36
C PHE A 3 -20.92 7.79 2.42
N GLY A 4 -20.01 8.44 3.18
CA GLY A 4 -19.18 7.77 4.19
C GLY A 4 -18.18 6.78 3.62
N ALA A 5 -17.69 7.03 2.41
CA ALA A 5 -16.69 6.21 1.74
C ALA A 5 -15.27 6.73 2.01
N ASP A 6 -14.31 5.82 2.07
CA ASP A 6 -12.87 6.12 2.26
C ASP A 6 -12.21 6.71 1.00
N GLY A 7 -12.95 6.79 -0.10
CA GLY A 7 -12.50 7.39 -1.36
C GLY A 7 -13.49 7.19 -2.49
N VAL A 8 -13.15 7.71 -3.65
CA VAL A 8 -13.94 7.59 -4.89
C VAL A 8 -13.06 7.04 -6.01
N LEU A 9 -13.54 5.98 -6.67
CA LEU A 9 -12.92 5.40 -7.85
C LEU A 9 -13.59 5.94 -9.11
N GLY A 10 -12.84 6.74 -9.87
CA GLY A 10 -13.26 7.23 -11.20
C GLY A 10 -12.78 6.27 -12.28
N ILE A 11 -13.72 5.58 -12.95
CA ILE A 11 -13.41 4.69 -14.07
C ILE A 11 -13.82 5.38 -15.38
N ALA A 12 -12.89 5.50 -16.30
CA ALA A 12 -13.10 6.12 -17.60
C ALA A 12 -12.57 5.21 -18.73
N VAL A 13 -12.97 5.53 -19.95
CA VAL A 13 -12.43 4.87 -21.15
C VAL A 13 -10.91 5.11 -21.18
N ALA A 14 -10.17 4.06 -21.49
CA ALA A 14 -8.73 4.14 -21.63
C ALA A 14 -8.32 5.05 -22.79
N THR A 15 -7.22 5.76 -22.61
CA THR A 15 -6.62 6.60 -23.65
C THR A 15 -5.40 5.94 -24.30
N GLU A 16 -4.84 4.91 -23.64
CA GLU A 16 -3.68 4.18 -24.12
C GLU A 16 -4.10 2.88 -24.81
N PRO A 17 -3.52 2.55 -25.97
CA PRO A 17 -3.79 1.30 -26.67
C PRO A 17 -3.44 0.09 -25.79
N GLY A 18 -4.31 -0.93 -25.81
CA GLY A 18 -4.09 -2.18 -25.06
C GLY A 18 -4.57 -2.14 -23.60
N THR A 19 -5.05 -1.00 -23.11
CA THR A 19 -5.65 -0.90 -21.78
C THR A 19 -7.18 -0.91 -21.85
N VAL A 20 -7.82 -1.56 -20.85
CA VAL A 20 -9.30 -1.69 -20.78
C VAL A 20 -9.96 -0.41 -20.27
N ALA A 21 -9.33 0.22 -19.27
CA ALA A 21 -9.88 1.41 -18.63
C ALA A 21 -8.75 2.28 -18.06
N ARG A 22 -9.13 3.53 -17.74
CA ARG A 22 -8.33 4.44 -16.92
C ARG A 22 -8.98 4.53 -15.54
N LEU A 23 -8.19 4.26 -14.49
CA LEU A 23 -8.60 4.39 -13.10
C LEU A 23 -7.98 5.65 -12.48
N ARG A 24 -8.82 6.42 -11.78
CA ARG A 24 -8.42 7.53 -10.92
C ARG A 24 -8.95 7.29 -9.52
N VAL A 25 -8.16 7.59 -8.51
CA VAL A 25 -8.49 7.38 -7.10
C VAL A 25 -8.47 8.72 -6.39
N PHE A 26 -9.56 9.07 -5.75
CA PHE A 26 -9.69 10.32 -5.00
C PHE A 26 -9.88 10.04 -3.52
N ASN A 27 -9.04 10.64 -2.70
CA ASN A 27 -9.13 10.58 -1.24
C ASN A 27 -10.28 11.45 -0.70
N PRO A 28 -10.71 11.27 0.57
CA PRO A 28 -11.76 12.09 1.19
C PRO A 28 -11.43 13.57 1.27
N ASP A 29 -10.15 13.94 1.29
CA ASP A 29 -9.66 15.33 1.30
C ASP A 29 -9.68 15.99 -0.10
N GLY A 30 -10.07 15.23 -1.14
CA GLY A 30 -10.13 15.67 -2.53
C GLY A 30 -8.82 15.54 -3.29
N SER A 31 -7.74 15.08 -2.66
CA SER A 31 -6.50 14.78 -3.34
C SER A 31 -6.65 13.53 -4.23
N GLU A 32 -5.85 13.46 -5.30
CA GLU A 32 -5.76 12.27 -6.15
C GLU A 32 -4.58 11.42 -5.70
N ALA A 33 -4.85 10.14 -5.40
CA ALA A 33 -3.82 9.17 -5.10
C ALA A 33 -3.26 8.57 -6.41
N GLU A 34 -1.96 8.33 -6.45
CA GLU A 34 -1.28 7.71 -7.60
C GLU A 34 -1.77 6.28 -7.85
N LEU A 35 -1.97 5.54 -6.76
CA LEU A 35 -2.45 4.16 -6.76
C LEU A 35 -3.09 3.83 -5.40
N SER A 36 -4.16 3.03 -5.43
CA SER A 36 -4.74 2.34 -4.28
C SER A 36 -4.82 0.86 -4.59
N GLY A 37 -4.18 0.02 -3.78
CA GLY A 37 -4.23 -1.43 -3.96
C GLY A 37 -5.65 -1.99 -3.80
N ASN A 38 -6.41 -1.49 -2.82
CA ASN A 38 -7.82 -1.86 -2.64
C ASN A 38 -8.67 -1.37 -3.79
N GLY A 39 -8.57 -0.07 -4.11
CA GLY A 39 -9.32 0.54 -5.19
C GLY A 39 -9.03 -0.10 -6.55
N ALA A 40 -7.78 -0.49 -6.82
CA ALA A 40 -7.42 -1.22 -8.03
C ALA A 40 -8.14 -2.57 -8.10
N ARG A 41 -8.13 -3.38 -7.02
CA ARG A 41 -8.81 -4.69 -6.99
C ARG A 41 -10.33 -4.56 -7.15
N GLU A 42 -10.94 -3.58 -6.49
CA GLU A 42 -12.36 -3.29 -6.65
C GLU A 42 -12.71 -2.91 -8.09
N ALA A 43 -11.94 -2.01 -8.70
CA ALA A 43 -12.13 -1.58 -10.09
C ALA A 43 -11.96 -2.75 -11.07
N ILE A 44 -10.94 -3.61 -10.88
CA ILE A 44 -10.67 -4.79 -11.70
C ILE A 44 -11.87 -5.74 -11.71
N LEU A 45 -12.36 -6.10 -10.54
CA LEU A 45 -13.52 -6.99 -10.40
C LEU A 45 -14.81 -6.34 -10.95
N TYR A 46 -14.96 -5.02 -10.75
CA TYR A 46 -16.09 -4.26 -11.31
C TYR A 46 -16.07 -4.28 -12.84
N LEU A 47 -14.94 -3.96 -13.47
CA LEU A 47 -14.79 -3.94 -14.92
C LEU A 47 -15.15 -5.28 -15.55
N HIS A 48 -14.62 -6.37 -14.99
CA HIS A 48 -14.92 -7.72 -15.47
C HIS A 48 -16.41 -8.08 -15.27
N ARG A 49 -16.97 -7.83 -14.08
CA ARG A 49 -18.39 -8.11 -13.80
C ARG A 49 -19.36 -7.29 -14.67
N ARG A 50 -18.95 -6.10 -15.12
CA ARG A 50 -19.75 -5.20 -15.97
C ARG A 50 -19.52 -5.42 -17.46
N GLY A 51 -18.70 -6.39 -17.84
CA GLY A 51 -18.45 -6.74 -19.24
C GLY A 51 -17.64 -5.70 -20.01
N TRP A 52 -16.79 -4.90 -19.32
CA TRP A 52 -15.82 -4.07 -20.01
C TRP A 52 -14.74 -4.91 -20.68
N THR A 53 -14.51 -6.10 -20.15
CA THR A 53 -13.64 -7.13 -20.69
C THR A 53 -14.08 -8.52 -20.18
N ASP A 54 -13.95 -9.53 -21.02
CA ASP A 54 -14.13 -10.94 -20.64
C ASP A 54 -12.78 -11.62 -20.34
N ALA A 55 -11.68 -10.90 -20.57
CA ALA A 55 -10.34 -11.43 -20.30
C ALA A 55 -10.08 -11.50 -18.78
N THR A 56 -9.46 -12.58 -18.31
CA THR A 56 -9.01 -12.71 -16.92
C THR A 56 -7.69 -11.96 -16.66
N ARG A 57 -6.90 -11.70 -17.72
CA ARG A 57 -5.69 -10.88 -17.69
C ARG A 57 -5.85 -9.72 -18.64
N PHE A 58 -5.68 -8.51 -18.15
CA PHE A 58 -5.81 -7.28 -18.91
C PHE A 58 -4.98 -6.15 -18.28
N SER A 59 -4.97 -4.99 -18.91
CA SER A 59 -4.24 -3.82 -18.41
C SER A 59 -5.19 -2.67 -18.09
N ILE A 60 -4.89 -1.95 -17.01
CA ILE A 60 -5.57 -0.72 -16.59
C ILE A 60 -4.54 0.39 -16.47
N GLN A 61 -4.87 1.56 -17.00
CA GLN A 61 -4.07 2.79 -16.85
C GLN A 61 -4.36 3.44 -15.49
N THR A 62 -3.32 3.80 -14.73
CA THR A 62 -3.42 4.60 -13.49
C THR A 62 -2.47 5.79 -13.54
N VAL A 63 -2.52 6.66 -12.52
CA VAL A 63 -1.55 7.77 -12.38
C VAL A 63 -0.14 7.23 -12.10
N ALA A 64 -0.02 6.11 -11.39
CA ALA A 64 1.26 5.45 -11.14
C ALA A 64 1.80 4.66 -12.34
N GLY A 65 1.03 4.55 -13.43
CA GLY A 65 1.37 3.78 -14.62
C GLY A 65 0.37 2.66 -14.92
N GLU A 66 0.79 1.73 -15.77
CA GLU A 66 0.00 0.55 -16.13
C GLU A 66 0.04 -0.48 -15.00
N ILE A 67 -1.13 -1.00 -14.64
CA ILE A 67 -1.26 -2.19 -13.77
C ILE A 67 -1.81 -3.36 -14.56
N ARG A 68 -1.33 -4.57 -14.25
CA ARG A 68 -1.67 -5.82 -14.96
C ARG A 68 -2.28 -6.83 -14.00
N PRO A 69 -3.60 -6.78 -13.81
CA PRO A 69 -4.29 -7.72 -12.96
C PRO A 69 -4.47 -9.09 -13.61
N GLU A 70 -4.62 -10.09 -12.74
CA GLU A 70 -5.14 -11.39 -13.09
C GLU A 70 -6.31 -11.75 -12.16
N ILE A 71 -7.48 -12.01 -12.73
CA ILE A 71 -8.65 -12.48 -11.96
C ILE A 71 -8.48 -13.98 -11.71
N THR A 72 -8.37 -14.34 -10.44
CA THR A 72 -8.14 -15.72 -9.99
C THR A 72 -9.43 -16.41 -9.55
N SER A 73 -10.47 -15.66 -9.19
CA SER A 73 -11.81 -16.15 -8.90
C SER A 73 -12.86 -15.05 -9.10
N PRO A 74 -14.16 -15.33 -8.99
CA PRO A 74 -15.19 -14.29 -9.07
C PRO A 74 -15.05 -13.14 -8.05
N THR A 75 -14.27 -13.33 -6.99
CA THR A 75 -14.12 -12.38 -5.89
C THR A 75 -12.67 -12.03 -5.57
N THR A 76 -11.70 -12.63 -6.26
CA THR A 76 -10.26 -12.42 -5.99
C THR A 76 -9.50 -12.11 -7.27
N CYS A 77 -8.50 -11.26 -7.14
CA CYS A 77 -7.56 -10.97 -8.22
C CYS A 77 -6.15 -10.73 -7.64
N THR A 78 -5.15 -11.02 -8.45
CA THR A 78 -3.75 -10.64 -8.23
C THR A 78 -3.46 -9.39 -9.04
N VAL A 79 -2.68 -8.49 -8.49
CA VAL A 79 -2.26 -7.24 -9.14
C VAL A 79 -0.74 -7.15 -9.05
N ASP A 80 -0.09 -6.98 -10.20
CA ASP A 80 1.30 -6.58 -10.25
C ASP A 80 1.39 -5.11 -9.85
N MET A 81 2.02 -4.86 -8.70
CA MET A 81 2.18 -3.53 -8.13
C MET A 81 3.42 -2.79 -8.65
N GLY A 82 4.16 -3.42 -9.56
CA GLY A 82 5.41 -2.91 -10.08
C GLY A 82 6.59 -3.17 -9.15
N ARG A 83 7.70 -2.49 -9.43
CA ARG A 83 8.95 -2.68 -8.71
C ARG A 83 8.99 -1.86 -7.42
N ALA A 84 9.29 -2.51 -6.31
CA ALA A 84 9.60 -1.82 -5.05
C ALA A 84 11.01 -1.20 -5.13
N ARG A 85 11.20 -0.07 -4.45
CA ARG A 85 12.52 0.61 -4.34
C ARG A 85 12.69 1.16 -2.95
N THR A 86 13.90 1.07 -2.41
CA THR A 86 14.29 1.62 -1.11
C THR A 86 14.80 3.07 -1.20
N ALA A 87 15.30 3.47 -2.37
CA ALA A 87 15.75 4.84 -2.67
C ALA A 87 14.78 5.52 -3.63
N SER A 88 14.32 6.73 -3.28
CA SER A 88 13.39 7.51 -4.12
C SER A 88 13.34 8.97 -3.70
N ASP A 89 12.75 9.83 -4.55
CA ASP A 89 12.49 11.25 -4.26
C ASP A 89 11.44 11.44 -3.13
N HIS A 90 10.77 10.37 -2.70
CA HIS A 90 9.88 10.40 -1.54
C HIS A 90 10.62 10.37 -0.19
N PHE A 91 11.90 9.96 -0.20
CA PHE A 91 12.80 9.97 0.96
C PHE A 91 14.20 10.42 0.52
N PRO A 92 14.38 11.68 0.07
CA PRO A 92 15.58 12.14 -0.62
C PRO A 92 16.83 12.20 0.26
N GLY A 93 16.66 12.34 1.57
CA GLY A 93 17.76 12.35 2.56
C GLY A 93 18.11 10.97 3.11
N GLY A 94 17.47 9.89 2.62
CA GLY A 94 17.67 8.54 3.12
C GLY A 94 18.90 7.85 2.57
N GLU A 95 19.39 6.86 3.32
CA GLU A 95 20.42 5.95 2.81
C GLU A 95 19.87 5.07 1.69
N PRO A 96 20.73 4.51 0.81
CA PRO A 96 20.29 3.70 -0.32
C PRO A 96 19.48 2.45 0.08
N ASP A 97 19.67 1.94 1.27
CA ASP A 97 18.88 0.82 1.82
C ASP A 97 17.50 1.24 2.33
N GLY A 98 17.19 2.54 2.34
CA GLY A 98 15.92 3.11 2.75
C GLY A 98 15.67 3.07 4.25
N ARG A 99 16.65 2.73 5.08
CA ARG A 99 16.51 2.73 6.54
C ARG A 99 16.64 4.13 7.10
N GLY A 100 15.84 4.40 8.14
CA GLY A 100 15.89 5.69 8.82
C GLY A 100 15.33 5.62 10.23
N THR A 101 15.44 6.77 10.92
CA THR A 101 14.84 7.01 12.23
C THR A 101 14.11 8.34 12.22
N LEU A 102 13.06 8.43 13.01
CA LEU A 102 12.32 9.66 13.24
C LEU A 102 11.73 9.65 14.65
N GLU A 103 11.35 10.81 15.15
CA GLU A 103 10.64 10.93 16.41
C GLU A 103 9.16 11.24 16.14
N SER A 104 8.28 10.60 16.91
CA SER A 104 6.85 10.91 16.96
C SER A 104 6.27 10.52 18.32
N GLY A 105 5.45 11.39 18.88
CA GLY A 105 4.86 11.20 20.19
C GLY A 105 5.88 11.05 21.32
N GLY A 106 7.06 11.68 21.18
CA GLY A 106 8.17 11.56 22.13
C GLY A 106 8.89 10.20 22.13
N ARG A 107 8.67 9.40 21.10
CA ARG A 107 9.32 8.09 20.90
C ARG A 107 10.10 8.08 19.59
N GLU A 108 11.30 7.48 19.61
CA GLU A 108 12.08 7.19 18.41
C GLU A 108 11.53 5.94 17.71
N TRP A 109 11.34 6.06 16.39
CA TRP A 109 10.90 4.99 15.51
C TRP A 109 11.96 4.71 14.47
N ARG A 110 12.33 3.43 14.33
CA ARG A 110 13.16 2.94 13.23
C ARG A 110 12.25 2.41 12.14
N PHE A 111 12.48 2.84 10.91
CA PHE A 111 11.64 2.48 9.78
C PHE A 111 12.44 2.01 8.57
N GLN A 112 11.75 1.31 7.70
CA GLN A 112 12.16 1.01 6.34
C GLN A 112 11.32 1.84 5.38
N HIS A 113 11.94 2.71 4.59
CA HIS A 113 11.27 3.33 3.45
C HIS A 113 11.22 2.36 2.28
N VAL A 114 10.04 2.30 1.64
CA VAL A 114 9.80 1.58 0.39
C VAL A 114 8.89 2.44 -0.47
N THR A 115 9.13 2.50 -1.77
CA THR A 115 8.15 3.03 -2.72
C THR A 115 7.72 1.95 -3.71
N ILE A 116 6.42 1.84 -3.93
CA ILE A 116 5.74 0.95 -4.89
C ILE A 116 4.72 1.76 -5.70
N GLY A 117 5.17 2.90 -6.26
CA GLY A 117 4.31 3.91 -6.88
C GLY A 117 3.82 4.99 -5.91
N ASN A 118 3.82 4.72 -4.60
CA ASN A 118 3.58 5.68 -3.54
C ASN A 118 4.53 5.41 -2.34
N PRO A 119 4.81 6.41 -1.49
CA PRO A 119 5.74 6.26 -0.37
C PRO A 119 5.16 5.44 0.78
N GLN A 120 5.96 4.54 1.31
CA GLN A 120 5.66 3.71 2.47
C GLN A 120 6.76 3.87 3.53
N CYS A 121 6.37 4.08 4.77
CA CYS A 121 7.20 4.06 5.97
C CYS A 121 6.80 2.84 6.81
N ALA A 122 7.58 1.76 6.73
CA ALA A 122 7.27 0.51 7.41
C ALA A 122 8.08 0.40 8.71
N ILE A 123 7.39 0.26 9.85
CA ILE A 123 7.94 0.23 11.20
C ILE A 123 7.71 -1.15 11.80
N HIS A 124 8.79 -1.84 12.15
CA HIS A 124 8.69 -3.12 12.85
C HIS A 124 8.46 -2.90 14.35
N VAL A 125 7.44 -3.54 14.88
CA VAL A 125 7.12 -3.63 16.31
C VAL A 125 7.38 -5.08 16.74
N PRO A 126 8.24 -5.32 17.74
CA PRO A 126 8.64 -6.70 18.07
C PRO A 126 7.51 -7.59 18.59
N GLU A 127 6.60 -7.04 19.38
CA GLU A 127 5.55 -7.80 20.05
C GLU A 127 4.17 -7.47 19.50
N LEU A 128 3.32 -8.49 19.38
CA LEU A 128 1.96 -8.37 18.86
C LEU A 128 1.08 -7.51 19.77
N GLU A 129 1.22 -7.67 21.07
CA GLU A 129 0.53 -6.89 22.08
C GLU A 129 0.85 -5.41 21.94
N ASP A 130 2.14 -5.08 21.80
CA ASP A 130 2.58 -3.69 21.59
C ASP A 130 1.96 -3.10 20.32
N LEU A 131 1.90 -3.89 19.22
CA LEU A 131 1.27 -3.47 17.97
C LEU A 131 -0.23 -3.18 18.15
N HIS A 132 -0.94 -4.01 18.92
CA HIS A 132 -2.36 -3.83 19.17
C HIS A 132 -2.66 -2.63 20.06
N GLU A 133 -1.80 -2.32 21.03
CA GLU A 133 -1.95 -1.21 21.95
C GLU A 133 -1.55 0.15 21.37
N LEU A 134 -0.91 0.19 20.19
CA LEU A 134 -0.54 1.45 19.55
C LEU A 134 -1.77 2.29 19.20
N ASP A 135 -1.75 3.55 19.63
CA ASP A 135 -2.68 4.56 19.14
C ASP A 135 -2.10 5.20 17.86
N LEU A 136 -2.55 4.70 16.71
CA LEU A 136 -2.09 5.21 15.42
C LEU A 136 -2.51 6.66 15.18
N SER A 137 -3.56 7.12 15.82
CA SER A 137 -4.01 8.51 15.72
C SER A 137 -3.05 9.48 16.43
N LEU A 138 -2.27 8.99 17.38
CA LEU A 138 -1.24 9.76 18.08
C LEU A 138 0.06 9.87 17.25
N TYR A 139 0.51 8.75 16.67
CA TYR A 139 1.82 8.69 16.01
C TYR A 139 1.73 8.93 14.48
N GLY A 140 0.65 8.46 13.87
CA GLY A 140 0.46 8.47 12.42
C GLY A 140 0.56 9.84 11.78
N PRO A 141 -0.17 10.87 12.25
CA PRO A 141 -0.15 12.19 11.62
C PRO A 141 1.23 12.85 11.59
N GLU A 142 2.01 12.70 12.66
CA GLU A 142 3.33 13.30 12.77
C GLU A 142 4.35 12.58 11.87
N ILE A 143 4.28 11.25 11.78
CA ILE A 143 5.13 10.48 10.87
C ILE A 143 4.74 10.73 9.42
N GLU A 144 3.45 10.67 9.10
CA GLU A 144 2.90 10.92 7.76
C GLU A 144 3.39 12.25 7.17
N SER A 145 3.40 13.31 7.99
CA SER A 145 3.78 14.67 7.61
C SER A 145 5.22 15.04 7.95
N SER A 146 6.05 14.08 8.34
CA SER A 146 7.45 14.32 8.69
C SER A 146 8.21 14.99 7.53
N PRO A 147 9.07 15.99 7.83
CA PRO A 147 9.93 16.65 6.83
C PRO A 147 10.85 15.69 6.07
N LEU A 148 11.07 14.48 6.57
CA LEU A 148 11.81 13.43 5.87
C LEU A 148 11.10 12.98 4.58
N PHE A 149 9.79 13.14 4.50
CA PHE A 149 8.93 12.73 3.38
C PHE A 149 8.28 13.96 2.71
N PRO A 150 8.93 14.59 1.72
CA PRO A 150 8.43 15.84 1.09
C PRO A 150 7.01 15.73 0.52
N HIS A 151 6.61 14.52 0.13
CA HIS A 151 5.29 14.20 -0.42
C HIS A 151 4.39 13.47 0.56
N ARG A 152 4.71 13.56 1.88
CA ARG A 152 4.09 12.78 2.94
C ARG A 152 4.31 11.27 2.71
N THR A 153 3.83 10.41 3.60
CA THR A 153 3.99 8.95 3.47
C THR A 153 2.83 8.20 4.08
N ASN A 154 2.56 6.98 3.58
CA ASN A 154 1.77 6.02 4.33
C ASN A 154 2.65 5.39 5.40
N VAL A 155 2.07 5.04 6.52
CA VAL A 155 2.79 4.42 7.63
C VAL A 155 2.18 3.05 7.94
N SER A 156 3.02 2.03 8.03
CA SER A 156 2.60 0.70 8.48
C SER A 156 3.42 0.26 9.67
N TRP A 157 2.75 -0.11 10.76
CA TRP A 157 3.38 -0.83 11.88
C TRP A 157 3.08 -2.30 11.72
N TRP A 158 4.11 -3.13 11.83
CA TRP A 158 3.97 -4.56 11.59
C TRP A 158 4.83 -5.40 12.55
N THR A 159 4.38 -6.62 12.79
CA THR A 159 5.11 -7.65 13.55
C THR A 159 5.01 -9.00 12.85
N GLU A 160 5.99 -9.86 13.04
CA GLU A 160 5.96 -11.23 12.55
C GLU A 160 5.13 -12.11 13.51
N LEU A 161 4.18 -12.86 12.94
CA LEU A 161 3.39 -13.86 13.67
C LEU A 161 4.05 -15.25 13.57
N GLU A 162 4.45 -15.61 12.37
CA GLU A 162 5.14 -16.84 11.98
C GLU A 162 6.01 -16.55 10.75
N PRO A 163 6.99 -17.38 10.39
CA PRO A 163 7.74 -17.22 9.14
C PRO A 163 6.82 -17.05 7.94
N GLY A 164 7.01 -15.96 7.18
CA GLY A 164 6.17 -15.60 6.04
C GLY A 164 4.74 -15.13 6.40
N TRP A 165 4.44 -14.86 7.66
CA TRP A 165 3.16 -14.34 8.10
C TRP A 165 3.34 -13.17 9.08
N ILE A 166 2.85 -11.99 8.69
CA ILE A 166 2.93 -10.76 9.48
C ILE A 166 1.55 -10.20 9.81
N ARG A 167 1.45 -9.51 10.93
CA ARG A 167 0.32 -8.63 11.27
C ARG A 167 0.71 -7.19 11.00
N ALA A 168 -0.13 -6.42 10.33
CA ALA A 168 0.11 -5.00 10.11
C ALA A 168 -1.12 -4.15 10.46
N ARG A 169 -0.88 -2.91 10.92
CA ARG A 169 -1.86 -1.82 11.07
C ARG A 169 -1.35 -0.63 10.28
N ILE A 170 -2.25 0.05 9.59
CA ILE A 170 -1.86 1.03 8.57
C ILE A 170 -2.55 2.36 8.80
N TYR A 171 -1.76 3.43 8.72
CA TYR A 171 -2.22 4.81 8.68
C TYR A 171 -1.92 5.38 7.29
N GLU A 172 -2.96 5.57 6.49
CA GLU A 172 -2.84 6.00 5.10
C GLU A 172 -2.77 7.52 4.98
N ARG A 173 -1.93 8.00 4.10
CA ARG A 173 -1.74 9.42 3.74
C ARG A 173 -3.06 10.06 3.33
N GLY A 174 -3.49 11.09 4.08
CA GLY A 174 -4.72 11.84 3.80
C GLY A 174 -6.03 11.14 4.20
N VAL A 175 -5.94 9.93 4.77
CA VAL A 175 -7.12 9.14 5.19
C VAL A 175 -7.12 8.88 6.70
N GLY A 176 -5.98 8.45 7.25
CA GLY A 176 -5.86 8.02 8.63
C GLY A 176 -5.73 6.50 8.75
N GLU A 177 -6.05 5.94 9.93
CA GLU A 177 -6.05 4.50 10.13
C GLU A 177 -7.14 3.83 9.29
N THR A 178 -6.75 2.81 8.52
CA THR A 178 -7.63 2.05 7.65
C THR A 178 -7.58 0.56 7.97
N MET A 179 -8.70 -0.12 7.77
CA MET A 179 -8.81 -1.56 8.04
C MET A 179 -8.01 -2.40 7.04
N SER A 180 -7.72 -1.86 5.86
CA SER A 180 -7.01 -2.57 4.79
C SER A 180 -6.36 -1.56 3.83
N SER A 181 -5.13 -1.83 3.45
CA SER A 181 -4.39 -1.08 2.43
C SER A 181 -3.50 -2.02 1.62
N GLY A 182 -3.72 -2.09 0.31
CA GLY A 182 -2.91 -2.94 -0.56
C GLY A 182 -1.47 -2.48 -0.64
N THR A 183 -1.24 -1.17 -0.81
CA THR A 183 0.12 -0.61 -0.88
C THR A 183 0.81 -0.61 0.47
N GLY A 184 0.07 -0.35 1.56
CA GLY A 184 0.60 -0.45 2.92
C GLY A 184 1.01 -1.88 3.29
N ALA A 185 0.19 -2.88 2.93
CA ALA A 185 0.51 -4.29 3.10
C ALA A 185 1.75 -4.69 2.29
N SER A 186 1.86 -4.22 1.03
CA SER A 186 3.03 -4.47 0.19
C SER A 186 4.29 -3.83 0.78
N GLY A 187 4.21 -2.60 1.28
CA GLY A 187 5.33 -1.94 1.96
C GLY A 187 5.80 -2.69 3.21
N ALA A 188 4.87 -3.18 4.04
CA ALA A 188 5.20 -4.00 5.21
C ALA A 188 5.81 -5.35 4.82
N ALA A 189 5.29 -6.01 3.77
CA ALA A 189 5.81 -7.27 3.26
C ALA A 189 7.25 -7.12 2.72
N VAL A 190 7.51 -6.09 1.90
CA VAL A 190 8.86 -5.78 1.41
C VAL A 190 9.81 -5.50 2.59
N ALA A 191 9.38 -4.73 3.59
CA ALA A 191 10.18 -4.46 4.77
C ALA A 191 10.49 -5.73 5.58
N SER A 192 9.56 -6.69 5.65
CA SER A 192 9.77 -8.00 6.28
C SER A 192 10.82 -8.81 5.53
N VAL A 193 10.72 -8.90 4.20
CA VAL A 193 11.71 -9.62 3.36
C VAL A 193 13.09 -8.98 3.46
N LEU A 194 13.19 -7.63 3.45
CA LEU A 194 14.46 -6.91 3.64
C LEU A 194 15.11 -7.14 5.02
N ARG A 195 14.34 -7.61 6.01
CA ARG A 195 14.85 -8.05 7.32
C ARG A 195 15.23 -9.52 7.36
N GLY A 196 15.05 -10.26 6.28
CA GLY A 196 15.38 -11.68 6.15
C GLY A 196 14.17 -12.60 6.26
N GLY A 197 12.94 -12.06 6.15
CA GLY A 197 11.72 -12.86 6.08
C GLY A 197 11.55 -13.56 4.72
N ASP A 198 10.67 -14.56 4.69
CA ASP A 198 10.36 -15.33 3.49
C ASP A 198 9.41 -14.57 2.54
N SER A 199 9.36 -14.99 1.27
CA SER A 199 8.35 -14.60 0.28
C SER A 199 7.73 -15.89 -0.30
N PRO A 200 6.38 -15.95 -0.54
CA PRO A 200 5.41 -14.88 -0.33
C PRO A 200 5.13 -14.56 1.14
N VAL A 201 4.72 -13.32 1.40
CA VAL A 201 4.35 -12.85 2.75
C VAL A 201 2.83 -12.78 2.86
N ARG A 202 2.26 -13.45 3.83
CA ARG A 202 0.87 -13.30 4.23
C ARG A 202 0.75 -12.12 5.21
N VAL A 203 -0.06 -11.13 4.88
CA VAL A 203 -0.25 -9.90 5.68
C VAL A 203 -1.65 -9.87 6.25
N ALA A 204 -1.77 -10.08 7.55
CA ALA A 204 -3.03 -9.95 8.28
C ALA A 204 -3.29 -8.47 8.62
N LEU A 205 -4.46 -7.97 8.24
CA LEU A 205 -4.98 -6.62 8.48
C LEU A 205 -6.32 -6.71 9.21
N ASP A 206 -6.86 -5.61 9.71
CA ASP A 206 -8.18 -5.60 10.36
C ASP A 206 -9.31 -5.98 9.39
N GLY A 207 -9.17 -5.60 8.12
CA GLY A 207 -10.15 -5.90 7.07
C GLY A 207 -9.99 -7.27 6.40
N GLY A 208 -8.99 -8.06 6.77
CA GLY A 208 -8.72 -9.38 6.18
C GLY A 208 -7.26 -9.63 5.89
N GLU A 209 -6.97 -10.60 5.03
CA GLU A 209 -5.59 -10.98 4.69
C GLU A 209 -5.28 -10.73 3.21
N LEU A 210 -4.03 -10.38 2.95
CA LEU A 210 -3.45 -10.27 1.62
C LEU A 210 -2.21 -11.15 1.54
N GLU A 211 -1.98 -11.75 0.38
CA GLU A 211 -0.72 -12.40 0.06
C GLU A 211 0.09 -11.50 -0.86
N VAL A 212 1.34 -11.27 -0.51
CA VAL A 212 2.27 -10.40 -1.26
C VAL A 212 3.49 -11.23 -1.64
N GLU A 213 3.66 -11.43 -2.93
CA GLU A 213 4.88 -12.01 -3.48
C GLU A 213 5.89 -10.90 -3.74
N VAL A 214 7.06 -11.01 -3.12
CA VAL A 214 8.18 -10.09 -3.28
C VAL A 214 9.24 -10.77 -4.11
N GLY A 215 9.54 -10.21 -5.30
CA GLY A 215 10.54 -10.74 -6.21
C GLY A 215 11.98 -10.48 -5.73
N GLU A 216 12.95 -11.20 -6.30
CA GLU A 216 14.37 -11.08 -5.94
C GLU A 216 14.96 -9.69 -6.28
N ASP A 217 14.42 -9.00 -7.27
CA ASP A 217 14.88 -7.67 -7.74
C ASP A 217 14.11 -6.50 -7.09
N LEU A 218 13.22 -6.78 -6.10
CA LEU A 218 12.25 -5.86 -5.46
C LEU A 218 11.26 -5.22 -6.42
#